data_936137709d333b2302b5139ac66d6caf
#
_entry.id   936137709d333b2302b5139ac66d6caf
#
_cell.length_a   1.000
_cell.length_b   1.000
_cell.length_c   1.000
_cell.angle_alpha   90.00
_cell.angle_beta   90.00
_cell.angle_gamma   90.00
#
_symmetry.space_group_name_H-M   'P 1'
#
loop_
_entity.id
_entity.type
_entity.pdbx_description
1 polymer ?
#
loop_
_entity_poly.entity_id
_entity_poly.type
_entity_poly.pdbx_seq_one_letter_code
_entity_poly.pdbx_strand_id
1 'polypeptide(L)'
;MIPLINKRETGINLRRIMDAKGITVKDVQQYLELGSVQSIYHWLNGNSLPTIDNLYALSELFQMPVDEMICGNRTPVIKRSIKTHTDQDRRLYYYFEKITEKKIA
;
A
#
# COMPACT_ATOMS: atom_id res chain seq x y z
N MET A 1 11.81 8.86 19.76
CA MET A 1 10.78 9.47 18.94
C MET A 1 10.00 8.39 18.21
N ILE A 2 8.69 8.51 18.21
CA ILE A 2 7.91 7.49 17.54
C ILE A 2 7.88 7.76 16.03
N PRO A 3 7.77 6.71 15.24
CA PRO A 3 7.65 6.88 13.80
C PRO A 3 6.34 7.58 13.44
N LEU A 4 6.39 8.42 12.46
CA LEU A 4 5.23 9.17 12.01
C LEU A 4 5.03 8.96 10.52
N ILE A 5 3.78 8.90 10.12
CA ILE A 5 3.43 8.82 8.70
C ILE A 5 3.45 10.22 8.11
N ASN A 6 3.99 10.32 6.92
CA ASN A 6 4.01 11.57 6.18
C ASN A 6 2.84 11.56 5.21
N LYS A 7 1.84 12.36 5.48
CA LYS A 7 0.63 12.36 4.66
C LYS A 7 0.88 12.79 3.23
N ARG A 8 1.70 13.79 3.07
CA ARG A 8 1.97 14.30 1.74
C ARG A 8 2.71 13.27 0.90
N GLU A 9 3.76 12.67 1.47
CA GLU A 9 4.51 11.66 0.75
C GLU A 9 3.66 10.44 0.46
N THR A 10 2.80 10.08 1.38
CA THR A 10 1.90 8.96 1.17
C THR A 10 0.96 9.26 0.01
N GLY A 11 0.44 10.49 -0.05
CA GLY A 11 -0.44 10.86 -1.14
C GLY A 11 0.26 10.80 -2.49
N ILE A 12 1.48 11.27 -2.52
CA ILE A 12 2.26 11.23 -3.76
C ILE A 12 2.50 9.78 -4.17
N ASN A 13 2.80 8.95 -3.20
CA ASN A 13 3.05 7.54 -3.47
C ASN A 13 1.79 6.83 -3.98
N LEU A 14 0.65 7.14 -3.38
CA LEU A 14 -0.60 6.54 -3.82
C LEU A 14 -0.89 6.93 -5.27
N ARG A 15 -0.65 8.19 -5.60
CA ARG A 15 -0.88 8.65 -6.97
C ARG A 15 0.05 7.91 -7.93
N ARG A 16 1.30 7.75 -7.53
CA ARG A 16 2.27 7.06 -8.36
C ARG A 16 1.86 5.61 -8.59
N ILE A 17 1.36 4.95 -7.54
CA ILE A 17 0.91 3.58 -7.66
C ILE A 17 -0.27 3.49 -8.60
N MET A 18 -1.22 4.39 -8.43
CA MET A 18 -2.40 4.40 -9.29
C MET A 18 -2.02 4.61 -10.75
N ASP A 19 -1.14 5.57 -10.98
CA ASP A 19 -0.71 5.85 -12.34
C ASP A 19 0.01 4.65 -12.95
N ALA A 20 0.86 4.02 -12.18
CA ALA A 20 1.63 2.89 -12.67
C ALA A 20 0.74 1.71 -13.00
N LYS A 21 -0.37 1.56 -12.30
CA LYS A 21 -1.26 0.44 -12.52
C LYS A 21 -2.47 0.78 -13.37
N GLY A 22 -2.55 2.02 -13.81
CA GLY A 22 -3.67 2.42 -14.65
C GLY A 22 -4.99 2.48 -13.91
N ILE A 23 -4.95 2.75 -12.62
CA ILE A 23 -6.14 2.82 -11.80
C ILE A 23 -6.50 4.28 -11.60
N THR A 24 -7.74 4.63 -11.92
CA THR A 24 -8.19 6.01 -11.82
C THR A 24 -8.87 6.27 -10.48
N VAL A 25 -9.08 7.55 -10.19
CA VAL A 25 -9.79 7.93 -8.97
C VAL A 25 -11.20 7.33 -9.00
N LYS A 26 -11.80 7.30 -10.17
CA LYS A 26 -13.13 6.74 -10.31
C LYS A 26 -13.13 5.25 -9.98
N ASP A 27 -12.09 4.56 -10.42
CA ASP A 27 -11.96 3.14 -10.12
C ASP A 27 -11.90 2.92 -8.62
N VAL A 28 -11.13 3.75 -7.94
CA VAL A 28 -11.00 3.64 -6.49
C VAL A 28 -12.32 3.92 -5.82
N GLN A 29 -13.02 4.94 -6.30
CA GLN A 29 -14.33 5.28 -5.74
C GLN A 29 -15.28 4.10 -5.84
N GLN A 30 -15.33 3.49 -7.00
CA GLN A 30 -16.23 2.38 -7.22
C GLN A 30 -15.84 1.16 -6.39
N TYR A 31 -14.56 0.90 -6.32
CA TYR A 31 -14.10 -0.26 -5.59
C TYR A 31 -14.38 -0.12 -4.09
N LEU A 32 -14.17 1.07 -3.55
CA LEU A 32 -14.39 1.31 -2.13
C LEU A 32 -15.85 1.67 -1.82
N GLU A 33 -16.66 1.77 -2.85
CA GLU A 33 -18.07 2.11 -2.70
C GLU A 33 -18.26 3.43 -1.97
N LEU A 34 -17.46 4.41 -2.35
CA LEU A 34 -17.55 5.73 -1.73
C LEU A 34 -18.59 6.57 -2.43
N GLY A 35 -19.26 7.43 -1.67
CA GLY A 35 -20.28 8.28 -2.23
C GLY A 35 -19.75 9.37 -3.12
N SER A 36 -18.47 9.75 -2.95
CA SER A 36 -17.89 10.78 -3.78
C SER A 36 -16.39 10.54 -3.87
N VAL A 37 -15.73 11.28 -4.75
CA VAL A 37 -14.28 11.16 -4.91
C VAL A 37 -13.51 12.09 -4.01
N GLN A 38 -14.20 12.88 -3.21
CA GLN A 38 -13.55 13.90 -2.42
C GLN A 38 -12.55 13.36 -1.43
N SER A 39 -12.88 12.27 -0.75
CA SER A 39 -11.97 11.65 0.19
C SER A 39 -10.68 11.23 -0.51
N ILE A 40 -10.82 10.68 -1.69
CA ILE A 40 -9.65 10.19 -2.42
C ILE A 40 -8.73 11.34 -2.76
N TYR A 41 -9.28 12.44 -3.21
CA TYR A 41 -8.46 13.60 -3.52
C TYR A 41 -7.77 14.14 -2.27
N HIS A 42 -8.45 14.07 -1.11
CA HIS A 42 -7.83 14.49 0.13
C HIS A 42 -6.61 13.63 0.43
N TRP A 43 -6.72 12.32 0.18
CA TRP A 43 -5.58 11.43 0.39
C TRP A 43 -4.44 11.78 -0.55
N LEU A 44 -4.76 11.95 -1.82
CA LEU A 44 -3.74 12.21 -2.82
C LEU A 44 -3.07 13.57 -2.63
N ASN A 45 -3.79 14.51 -2.08
CA ASN A 45 -3.25 15.84 -1.85
C ASN A 45 -2.55 15.98 -0.49
N GLY A 46 -2.56 14.93 0.29
CA GLY A 46 -1.87 14.98 1.58
C GLY A 46 -2.65 15.65 2.67
N ASN A 47 -3.95 15.83 2.49
CA ASN A 47 -4.77 16.47 3.50
C ASN A 47 -5.20 15.50 4.58
N SER A 48 -5.33 14.24 4.24
CA SER A 48 -5.74 13.23 5.20
C SER A 48 -5.26 11.88 4.73
N LEU A 49 -5.46 10.87 5.56
CA LEU A 49 -5.06 9.51 5.24
C LEU A 49 -6.30 8.64 5.14
N PRO A 50 -6.25 7.61 4.33
CA PRO A 50 -7.35 6.66 4.31
C PRO A 50 -7.50 6.00 5.67
N THR A 51 -8.71 5.57 5.99
CA THR A 51 -8.92 4.80 7.21
C THR A 51 -8.26 3.44 7.03
N ILE A 52 -8.11 2.72 8.12
CA ILE A 52 -7.52 1.40 8.08
C ILE A 52 -8.32 0.49 7.16
N ASP A 53 -9.63 0.58 7.22
CA ASP A 53 -10.48 -0.23 6.36
C ASP A 53 -10.22 0.05 4.90
N ASN A 54 -10.10 1.32 4.56
CA ASN A 54 -9.86 1.69 3.18
C ASN A 54 -8.44 1.30 2.75
N LEU A 55 -7.49 1.41 3.65
CA LEU A 55 -6.13 0.98 3.32
C LEU A 55 -6.07 -0.51 3.04
N TYR A 56 -6.78 -1.27 3.84
CA TYR A 56 -6.81 -2.71 3.66
C TYR A 56 -7.40 -3.06 2.29
N ALA A 57 -8.49 -2.40 1.95
CA ALA A 57 -9.12 -2.62 0.65
C ALA A 57 -8.23 -2.16 -0.50
N LEU A 58 -7.55 -1.03 -0.33
CA LEU A 58 -6.64 -0.54 -1.37
C LEU A 58 -5.48 -1.49 -1.57
N SER A 59 -5.02 -2.12 -0.50
CA SER A 59 -3.97 -3.11 -0.60
C SER A 59 -4.38 -4.24 -1.55
N GLU A 60 -5.62 -4.62 -1.47
CA GLU A 60 -6.14 -5.66 -2.35
C GLU A 60 -6.25 -5.13 -3.77
N LEU A 61 -6.79 -3.93 -3.93
CA LEU A 61 -6.96 -3.36 -5.25
C LEU A 61 -5.62 -3.15 -5.96
N PHE A 62 -4.63 -2.66 -5.23
CA PHE A 62 -3.32 -2.40 -5.79
C PHE A 62 -2.41 -3.63 -5.79
N GLN A 63 -2.82 -4.68 -5.11
CA GLN A 63 -2.05 -5.91 -5.02
C GLN A 63 -0.66 -5.65 -4.46
N MET A 64 -0.62 -4.97 -3.33
CA MET A 64 0.64 -4.71 -2.66
C MET A 64 0.39 -4.54 -1.16
N PRO A 65 1.42 -4.76 -0.34
CA PRO A 65 1.26 -4.60 1.10
C PRO A 65 1.02 -3.16 1.48
N VAL A 66 0.28 -2.95 2.56
CA VAL A 66 0.00 -1.62 3.05
C VAL A 66 1.30 -0.86 3.33
N ASP A 67 2.31 -1.56 3.84
CA ASP A 67 3.58 -0.92 4.15
C ASP A 67 4.24 -0.25 2.95
N GLU A 68 3.96 -0.74 1.77
CA GLU A 68 4.53 -0.14 0.57
C GLU A 68 3.72 1.04 0.08
N MET A 69 2.54 1.22 0.63
CA MET A 69 1.68 2.32 0.25
C MET A 69 1.91 3.54 1.12
N ILE A 70 2.31 3.33 2.34
CA ILE A 70 2.44 4.39 3.33
C ILE A 70 3.89 4.84 3.44
N CYS A 71 4.10 6.14 3.49
CA CYS A 71 5.42 6.70 3.63
C CYS A 71 5.54 7.39 4.98
N GLY A 72 6.69 7.29 5.58
CA GLY A 72 6.93 7.91 6.87
C GLY A 72 8.40 7.92 7.17
N ASN A 73 8.74 8.22 8.42
CA ASN A 73 10.14 8.33 8.82
C ASN A 73 10.67 7.05 9.47
N ARG A 74 9.93 5.95 9.29
CA ARG A 74 10.38 4.68 9.84
C ARG A 74 11.38 4.03 8.90
N THR A 75 12.36 3.36 9.49
CA THR A 75 13.33 2.63 8.68
C THR A 75 12.64 1.43 8.04
N PRO A 76 12.81 1.25 6.76
CA PRO A 76 12.22 0.08 6.10
C PRO A 76 12.82 -1.19 6.65
N VAL A 77 12.01 -2.15 6.94
CA VAL A 77 12.45 -3.39 7.56
C VAL A 77 12.44 -4.55 6.60
N ILE A 78 11.41 -4.64 5.85
CA ILE A 78 11.19 -5.80 5.03
C ILE A 78 12.17 -6.02 3.93
N LYS A 79 12.65 -4.96 3.36
CA LYS A 79 13.51 -5.09 2.21
C LYS A 79 14.77 -5.86 2.47
N ARG A 80 15.29 -5.74 3.67
CA ARG A 80 16.50 -6.45 3.99
C ARG A 80 16.29 -7.93 4.08
N SER A 81 15.18 -8.32 4.68
CA SER A 81 14.90 -9.73 4.83
C SER A 81 14.75 -10.41 3.50
N ILE A 82 14.16 -9.71 2.58
CA ILE A 82 13.91 -10.31 1.29
C ILE A 82 15.14 -10.37 0.44
N LYS A 83 16.04 -9.46 0.66
CA LYS A 83 17.20 -9.39 -0.16
C LYS A 83 18.23 -10.45 0.07
N THR A 84 18.37 -10.94 1.24
CA THR A 84 19.36 -11.95 1.46
C THR A 84 18.83 -13.23 0.89
N HIS A 85 19.71 -14.11 0.55
CA HIS A 85 19.32 -15.35 -0.09
C HIS A 85 19.76 -16.54 0.67
N THR A 86 19.69 -16.45 1.97
CA THR A 86 19.98 -17.58 2.79
C THR A 86 18.76 -18.47 2.80
N ASP A 87 18.86 -19.62 3.36
CA ASP A 87 17.74 -20.52 3.46
C ASP A 87 16.64 -19.90 4.24
N GLN A 88 16.97 -19.12 5.23
CA GLN A 88 16.00 -18.47 6.02
C GLN A 88 15.21 -17.49 5.20
N ASP A 89 15.89 -16.76 4.37
CA ASP A 89 15.22 -15.79 3.53
C ASP A 89 14.45 -16.46 2.46
N ARG A 90 14.94 -17.58 1.98
CA ARG A 90 14.21 -18.35 1.05
C ARG A 90 12.92 -18.80 1.64
N ARG A 91 12.92 -19.21 2.88
CA ARG A 91 11.74 -19.63 3.54
C ARG A 91 10.77 -18.49 3.70
N LEU A 92 11.28 -17.32 4.01
CA LEU A 92 10.46 -16.16 4.13
C LEU A 92 9.84 -15.79 2.80
N TYR A 93 10.64 -15.83 1.79
CA TYR A 93 10.18 -15.54 0.46
C TYR A 93 9.12 -16.52 0.03
N TYR A 94 9.33 -17.77 0.34
CA TYR A 94 8.37 -18.80 0.03
C TYR A 94 7.08 -18.56 0.77
N TYR A 95 7.17 -18.10 1.98
CA TYR A 95 6.01 -17.79 2.79
C TYR A 95 5.22 -16.65 2.15
N PHE A 96 5.89 -15.67 1.66
CA PHE A 96 5.24 -14.58 0.97
C PHE A 96 4.56 -15.07 -0.27
N GLU A 97 5.21 -15.90 -1.00
CA GLU A 97 4.62 -16.47 -2.19
C GLU A 97 3.38 -17.27 -1.87
N LYS A 98 3.44 -18.02 -0.80
CA LYS A 98 2.30 -18.81 -0.43
C LYS A 98 1.14 -17.95 -0.02
N ILE A 99 1.40 -16.90 0.68
CA ILE A 99 0.35 -15.99 1.07
C ILE A 99 -0.25 -15.35 -0.15
N THR A 100 0.59 -14.93 -1.04
CA THR A 100 0.14 -14.32 -2.27
C THR A 100 -0.63 -15.29 -3.09
N GLU A 101 -0.15 -16.49 -3.21
CA GLU A 101 -0.85 -17.50 -3.96
C GLU A 101 -2.16 -17.89 -3.34
N LYS A 102 -2.24 -17.93 -2.05
CA LYS A 102 -3.47 -18.27 -1.43
C LYS A 102 -4.45 -17.19 -1.56
N LYS A 103 -4.00 -16.00 -1.59
CA LYS A 103 -4.83 -14.89 -1.80
C LYS A 103 -5.16 -14.79 -3.20
N ILE A 104 -4.21 -15.08 -3.98
CA ILE A 104 -4.36 -15.08 -5.37
C ILE A 104 -4.32 -16.47 -5.80
N ALA A 105 -4.04 -17.30 -4.89
CA ALA A 105 -4.08 -18.71 -5.14
C ALA A 105 -4.07 -19.35 -3.82
#